data_b41ab73f8383af5b03dbebdd2737c6b4
#
_entry.id   b41ab73f8383af5b03dbebdd2737c6b4
#
_cell.length_a   1.000
_cell.length_b   1.000
_cell.length_c   1.000
_cell.angle_alpha   90.00
_cell.angle_beta   90.00
_cell.angle_gamma   90.00
#
_symmetry.space_group_name_H-M   'P 1'
#
loop_
_entity.id
_entity.type
_entity.pdbx_description
1 polymer ?
#
loop_
_entity_poly.entity_id
_entity_poly.type
_entity_poly.pdbx_seq_one_letter_code
_entity_poly.pdbx_strand_id
1 'polypeptide(L)'
;AFYHKRLQDKLAEGVDVLQGLHSNTQIPKLIGSARQYELTGNHRDEEIARFSWETIVHHHSYANGGNSMGEYLSVPDKLSNRLGTNTCETCNTYNMLKLTAHLYEWTNDVQYLDYYERALYNHILASQHPETGNVCYFLSLGMGTHKGFGSRHNNFSCCMGSGFENHSKYGGAIYSYVLGKEMMNINLYIPSVLTWKEKSLKLRMTTDYPEHGKVVIKLEETSKEPLTINLRRPVWAAGDVAIRINGSKQKVESVPGSFISLHRKWKKNDVIELILPMPLYTVSMPDNVDRRAVFYGPTILAGTFGTEKRKMGDIPVFVSEEKSLTNYIKKISDTSVSFVTTLPGGPDNVKMLPFYKVADENQTVYWDVYSPAEWNVVEEKRKAELERIAELDKMTTDYIVFGEMQPERDHNLKGENTRNGEGYLRKYRFAYENGWFAFDMKCGYDQPMELLLTYYGGDSRKYTFDVVIGDWVQSVSLTDTTQGFVEHA
;
A
#
# COMPACT_ATOMS: atom_id res chain seq x y z
N ALA A 1 -23.49 -8.25 20.91
CA ALA A 1 -22.50 -8.08 19.83
C ALA A 1 -23.24 -7.74 18.52
N PHE A 2 -22.71 -6.82 17.76
CA PHE A 2 -23.28 -6.50 16.46
C PHE A 2 -22.88 -7.58 15.45
N TYR A 3 -23.87 -8.30 14.92
CA TYR A 3 -23.66 -9.39 13.99
C TYR A 3 -24.13 -8.99 12.58
N HIS A 4 -23.22 -9.04 11.62
CA HIS A 4 -23.53 -8.72 10.22
C HIS A 4 -23.62 -9.99 9.38
N LYS A 5 -24.80 -10.58 9.32
CA LYS A 5 -25.06 -11.89 8.72
C LYS A 5 -24.51 -12.05 7.29
N ARG A 6 -24.75 -11.06 6.41
CA ARG A 6 -24.30 -11.12 5.00
C ARG A 6 -22.79 -11.13 4.84
N LEU A 7 -22.04 -10.56 5.80
CA LEU A 7 -20.59 -10.51 5.79
C LEU A 7 -19.98 -11.68 6.54
N GLN A 8 -20.32 -11.81 7.83
CA GLN A 8 -19.65 -12.74 8.74
C GLN A 8 -19.97 -14.21 8.45
N ASP A 9 -21.19 -14.53 7.96
CA ASP A 9 -21.51 -15.92 7.57
C ASP A 9 -20.65 -16.35 6.38
N LYS A 10 -20.52 -15.51 5.36
CA LYS A 10 -19.73 -15.84 4.19
C LYS A 10 -18.23 -15.94 4.48
N LEU A 11 -17.71 -15.04 5.30
CA LEU A 11 -16.30 -15.11 5.71
C LEU A 11 -16.02 -16.36 6.57
N ALA A 12 -16.97 -16.79 7.41
CA ALA A 12 -16.86 -18.05 8.16
C ALA A 12 -16.91 -19.30 7.25
N GLU A 13 -17.56 -19.20 6.09
CA GLU A 13 -17.60 -20.24 5.05
C GLU A 13 -16.35 -20.22 4.15
N GLY A 14 -15.39 -19.32 4.39
CA GLY A 14 -14.19 -19.12 3.55
C GLY A 14 -14.49 -18.47 2.19
N VAL A 15 -15.54 -17.65 2.11
CA VAL A 15 -15.95 -16.98 0.87
C VAL A 15 -15.63 -15.49 0.97
N ASP A 16 -14.80 -15.00 0.06
CA ASP A 16 -14.52 -13.57 -0.07
C ASP A 16 -15.74 -12.82 -0.62
N VAL A 17 -16.27 -11.93 0.19
CA VAL A 17 -17.38 -11.02 -0.14
C VAL A 17 -17.00 -9.55 0.08
N LEU A 18 -15.71 -9.25 0.15
CA LEU A 18 -15.19 -7.93 0.51
C LEU A 18 -15.16 -6.96 -0.66
N GLN A 19 -15.16 -7.44 -1.90
CA GLN A 19 -15.16 -6.62 -3.10
C GLN A 19 -16.23 -5.52 -3.05
N GLY A 20 -15.84 -4.28 -3.33
CA GLY A 20 -16.75 -3.12 -3.38
C GLY A 20 -17.29 -2.68 -2.03
N LEU A 21 -16.83 -3.27 -0.93
CA LEU A 21 -17.17 -2.80 0.41
C LEU A 21 -16.18 -1.75 0.90
N HIS A 22 -16.68 -0.80 1.67
CA HIS A 22 -15.86 0.21 2.31
C HIS A 22 -14.95 -0.44 3.37
N SER A 23 -13.65 -0.46 3.12
CA SER A 23 -12.65 -1.22 3.87
C SER A 23 -12.66 -0.90 5.35
N ASN A 24 -12.57 0.39 5.71
CA ASN A 24 -12.54 0.83 7.11
C ASN A 24 -13.85 0.58 7.87
N THR A 25 -14.96 0.31 7.17
CA THR A 25 -16.21 -0.11 7.81
C THR A 25 -16.21 -1.61 8.13
N GLN A 26 -15.50 -2.42 7.34
CA GLN A 26 -15.48 -3.88 7.54
C GLN A 26 -14.39 -4.29 8.55
N ILE A 27 -13.16 -3.80 8.41
CA ILE A 27 -12.04 -4.25 9.26
C ILE A 27 -12.34 -4.16 10.77
N PRO A 28 -12.97 -3.09 11.32
CA PRO A 28 -13.34 -3.05 12.72
C PRO A 28 -14.32 -4.16 13.16
N LYS A 29 -15.20 -4.65 12.25
CA LYS A 29 -16.08 -5.79 12.54
C LYS A 29 -15.28 -7.08 12.67
N LEU A 30 -14.22 -7.24 11.88
CA LEU A 30 -13.30 -8.38 11.92
C LEU A 30 -12.48 -8.37 13.21
N ILE A 31 -12.02 -7.19 13.66
CA ILE A 31 -11.42 -7.02 14.99
C ILE A 31 -12.41 -7.38 16.08
N GLY A 32 -13.69 -7.03 15.90
CA GLY A 32 -14.77 -7.45 16.81
C GLY A 32 -14.92 -8.96 16.89
N SER A 33 -14.85 -9.69 15.77
CA SER A 33 -14.83 -11.16 15.74
C SER A 33 -13.59 -11.70 16.45
N ALA A 34 -12.40 -11.15 16.18
CA ALA A 34 -11.19 -11.55 16.89
C ALA A 34 -11.34 -11.42 18.42
N ARG A 35 -11.85 -10.28 18.87
CA ARG A 35 -12.09 -10.07 20.31
C ARG A 35 -13.16 -10.98 20.88
N GLN A 36 -14.19 -11.30 20.09
CA GLN A 36 -15.24 -12.24 20.50
C GLN A 36 -14.68 -13.64 20.70
N TYR A 37 -13.81 -14.12 19.80
CA TYR A 37 -13.08 -15.38 19.97
C TYR A 37 -12.31 -15.43 21.30
N GLU A 38 -11.53 -14.40 21.60
CA GLU A 38 -10.74 -14.32 22.84
C GLU A 38 -11.60 -14.39 24.11
N LEU A 39 -12.81 -13.86 24.07
CA LEU A 39 -13.71 -13.83 25.21
C LEU A 39 -14.56 -15.09 25.35
N THR A 40 -14.86 -15.78 24.26
CA THR A 40 -15.84 -16.87 24.24
C THR A 40 -15.26 -18.22 23.84
N GLY A 41 -14.11 -18.26 23.20
CA GLY A 41 -13.53 -19.46 22.58
C GLY A 41 -14.30 -19.96 21.35
N ASN A 42 -15.18 -19.16 20.76
CA ASN A 42 -15.94 -19.57 19.58
C ASN A 42 -15.08 -19.59 18.33
N HIS A 43 -14.71 -20.77 17.86
CA HIS A 43 -13.83 -20.96 16.69
C HIS A 43 -14.36 -20.36 15.40
N ARG A 44 -15.67 -20.20 15.24
CA ARG A 44 -16.23 -19.51 14.09
C ARG A 44 -15.72 -18.05 13.99
N ASP A 45 -15.59 -17.38 15.11
CA ASP A 45 -15.09 -15.99 15.15
C ASP A 45 -13.59 -15.91 14.89
N GLU A 46 -12.82 -16.93 15.29
CA GLU A 46 -11.43 -17.13 14.90
C GLU A 46 -11.28 -17.27 13.37
N GLU A 47 -12.09 -18.16 12.77
CA GLU A 47 -12.10 -18.40 11.32
C GLU A 47 -12.41 -17.13 10.54
N ILE A 48 -13.41 -16.35 10.96
CA ILE A 48 -13.74 -15.05 10.34
C ILE A 48 -12.53 -14.12 10.38
N ALA A 49 -11.90 -13.96 11.53
CA ALA A 49 -10.79 -13.05 11.69
C ALA A 49 -9.57 -13.48 10.84
N ARG A 50 -9.20 -14.76 10.89
CA ARG A 50 -8.08 -15.34 10.18
C ARG A 50 -8.28 -15.30 8.66
N PHE A 51 -9.39 -15.83 8.16
CA PHE A 51 -9.69 -15.84 6.73
C PHE A 51 -9.76 -14.44 6.15
N SER A 52 -10.38 -13.49 6.87
CA SER A 52 -10.46 -12.12 6.40
C SER A 52 -9.09 -11.44 6.34
N TRP A 53 -8.22 -11.69 7.31
CA TRP A 53 -6.86 -11.16 7.30
C TRP A 53 -6.08 -11.72 6.11
N GLU A 54 -6.10 -13.03 5.89
CA GLU A 54 -5.46 -13.69 4.76
C GLU A 54 -5.95 -13.11 3.43
N THR A 55 -7.27 -12.97 3.29
CA THR A 55 -7.91 -12.42 2.09
C THR A 55 -7.49 -10.97 1.83
N ILE A 56 -7.56 -10.11 2.84
CA ILE A 56 -7.20 -8.69 2.67
C ILE A 56 -5.71 -8.54 2.38
N VAL A 57 -4.85 -9.25 3.10
CA VAL A 57 -3.39 -9.12 2.96
C VAL A 57 -2.88 -9.66 1.64
N HIS A 58 -3.41 -10.79 1.18
CA HIS A 58 -2.88 -11.47 0.01
C HIS A 58 -3.60 -11.09 -1.29
N HIS A 59 -4.88 -10.68 -1.23
CA HIS A 59 -5.69 -10.46 -2.44
C HIS A 59 -6.17 -9.01 -2.64
N HIS A 60 -6.09 -8.16 -1.60
CA HIS A 60 -6.56 -6.78 -1.67
C HIS A 60 -5.53 -5.72 -1.28
N SER A 61 -4.30 -6.12 -0.90
CA SER A 61 -3.27 -5.19 -0.43
C SER A 61 -2.17 -4.96 -1.46
N TYR A 62 -1.70 -3.73 -1.50
CA TYR A 62 -0.56 -3.30 -2.30
C TYR A 62 0.77 -3.65 -1.60
N ALA A 63 1.89 -3.48 -2.31
CA ALA A 63 3.22 -3.80 -1.79
C ALA A 63 3.58 -3.07 -0.48
N ASN A 64 3.00 -1.89 -0.24
CA ASN A 64 3.19 -1.13 0.99
C ASN A 64 2.40 -1.68 2.20
N GLY A 65 1.60 -2.74 2.02
CA GLY A 65 0.73 -3.30 3.05
C GLY A 65 -0.61 -2.58 3.22
N GLY A 66 -0.84 -1.48 2.50
CA GLY A 66 -2.13 -0.80 2.47
C GLY A 66 -3.10 -1.42 1.48
N ASN A 67 -4.38 -1.13 1.65
CA ASN A 67 -5.46 -1.63 0.80
C ASN A 67 -6.43 -0.49 0.42
N SER A 68 -7.34 -0.77 -0.47
CA SER A 68 -8.41 0.10 -0.96
C SER A 68 -7.98 1.16 -1.98
N MET A 69 -8.96 1.62 -2.72
CA MET A 69 -8.93 2.81 -3.55
C MET A 69 -10.23 3.58 -3.32
N GLY A 70 -10.14 4.87 -2.97
CA GLY A 70 -11.32 5.66 -2.59
C GLY A 70 -12.09 5.00 -1.45
N GLU A 71 -11.38 4.41 -0.45
CA GLU A 71 -11.90 3.71 0.72
C GLU A 71 -12.49 2.30 0.46
N TYR A 72 -12.63 1.86 -0.80
CA TYR A 72 -13.29 0.61 -1.14
C TYR A 72 -12.30 -0.47 -1.59
N LEU A 73 -12.56 -1.71 -1.18
CA LEU A 73 -11.78 -2.87 -1.58
C LEU A 73 -12.05 -3.22 -3.05
N SER A 74 -10.99 -3.51 -3.78
CA SER A 74 -11.05 -3.88 -5.19
C SER A 74 -11.55 -5.31 -5.39
N VAL A 75 -11.73 -5.71 -6.64
CA VAL A 75 -11.78 -7.12 -7.02
C VAL A 75 -10.49 -7.80 -6.54
N PRO A 76 -10.56 -9.00 -5.92
CA PRO A 76 -9.38 -9.73 -5.50
C PRO A 76 -8.36 -9.86 -6.65
N ASP A 77 -7.09 -9.62 -6.35
CA ASP A 77 -5.97 -9.70 -7.29
C ASP A 77 -6.08 -8.80 -8.54
N LYS A 78 -6.92 -7.75 -8.51
CA LYS A 78 -7.06 -6.77 -9.59
C LYS A 78 -6.68 -5.37 -9.11
N LEU A 79 -5.39 -5.13 -8.94
CA LEU A 79 -4.84 -3.95 -8.28
C LEU A 79 -4.07 -3.02 -9.22
N SER A 80 -3.50 -3.52 -10.33
CA SER A 80 -2.57 -2.76 -11.17
C SER A 80 -3.17 -1.50 -11.80
N ASN A 81 -4.45 -1.52 -12.12
CA ASN A 81 -5.19 -0.38 -12.68
C ASN A 81 -5.87 0.49 -11.62
N ARG A 82 -5.60 0.24 -10.34
CA ARG A 82 -6.22 0.95 -9.22
C ARG A 82 -5.19 1.75 -8.40
N LEU A 83 -4.16 2.23 -9.06
CA LEU A 83 -3.19 3.15 -8.47
C LEU A 83 -3.65 4.59 -8.72
N GLY A 84 -3.71 5.39 -7.67
CA GLY A 84 -4.16 6.77 -7.75
C GLY A 84 -3.73 7.59 -6.54
N THR A 85 -4.15 8.84 -6.48
CA THR A 85 -3.91 9.75 -5.35
C THR A 85 -4.71 9.36 -4.11
N ASN A 86 -5.79 8.59 -4.30
CA ASN A 86 -6.71 8.12 -3.27
C ASN A 86 -6.55 6.62 -2.94
N THR A 87 -5.39 6.02 -3.22
CA THR A 87 -5.05 4.67 -2.74
C THR A 87 -4.69 4.66 -1.28
N CYS A 88 -4.96 3.55 -0.61
CA CYS A 88 -4.53 3.22 0.74
C CYS A 88 -4.94 4.24 1.81
N GLU A 89 -6.20 4.20 2.23
CA GLU A 89 -6.66 4.95 3.40
C GLU A 89 -5.84 4.55 4.65
N THR A 90 -5.30 5.53 5.37
CA THR A 90 -4.44 5.28 6.55
C THR A 90 -5.18 4.58 7.69
N CYS A 91 -6.48 4.85 7.89
CA CYS A 91 -7.31 4.17 8.88
C CYS A 91 -7.43 2.66 8.61
N ASN A 92 -7.50 2.25 7.34
CA ASN A 92 -7.59 0.83 6.98
C ASN A 92 -6.38 0.07 7.50
N THR A 93 -5.19 0.58 7.20
CA THR A 93 -3.94 -0.05 7.61
C THR A 93 -3.77 -0.02 9.13
N TYR A 94 -4.14 1.08 9.79
CA TYR A 94 -4.17 1.14 11.25
C TYR A 94 -5.02 0.03 11.86
N ASN A 95 -6.23 -0.19 11.34
CA ASN A 95 -7.11 -1.26 11.81
C ASN A 95 -6.60 -2.65 11.42
N MET A 96 -5.95 -2.80 10.26
CA MET A 96 -5.30 -4.07 9.90
C MET A 96 -4.17 -4.43 10.86
N LEU A 97 -3.38 -3.45 11.34
CA LEU A 97 -2.36 -3.71 12.36
C LEU A 97 -2.95 -4.18 13.69
N LYS A 98 -4.13 -3.68 14.09
CA LYS A 98 -4.87 -4.19 15.25
C LYS A 98 -5.30 -5.64 15.07
N LEU A 99 -5.92 -5.95 13.92
CA LEU A 99 -6.33 -7.33 13.61
C LEU A 99 -5.11 -8.27 13.59
N THR A 100 -4.02 -7.83 12.98
CA THR A 100 -2.76 -8.58 12.91
C THR A 100 -2.20 -8.89 14.29
N ALA A 101 -2.27 -7.94 15.25
CA ALA A 101 -1.81 -8.15 16.61
C ALA A 101 -2.59 -9.26 17.32
N HIS A 102 -3.93 -9.31 17.19
CA HIS A 102 -4.74 -10.41 17.73
C HIS A 102 -4.31 -11.76 17.17
N LEU A 103 -4.14 -11.88 15.85
CA LEU A 103 -3.75 -13.14 15.20
C LEU A 103 -2.34 -13.59 15.62
N TYR A 104 -1.42 -12.62 15.75
CA TYR A 104 -0.08 -12.91 16.25
C TYR A 104 -0.11 -13.43 17.70
N GLU A 105 -0.89 -12.81 18.57
CA GLU A 105 -1.03 -13.24 19.97
C GLU A 105 -1.55 -14.68 20.10
N TRP A 106 -2.41 -15.13 19.19
CA TRP A 106 -2.94 -16.49 19.22
C TRP A 106 -1.95 -17.55 18.75
N THR A 107 -1.14 -17.21 17.74
CA THR A 107 -0.35 -18.20 16.99
C THR A 107 1.15 -18.09 17.22
N ASN A 108 1.64 -16.90 17.56
CA ASN A 108 3.08 -16.56 17.56
C ASN A 108 3.74 -16.77 16.18
N ASP A 109 2.97 -16.72 15.08
CA ASP A 109 3.46 -16.93 13.73
C ASP A 109 4.09 -15.65 13.16
N VAL A 110 5.31 -15.77 12.63
CA VAL A 110 6.10 -14.66 12.12
C VAL A 110 5.45 -13.98 10.89
N GLN A 111 4.61 -14.67 10.13
CA GLN A 111 3.91 -14.08 8.98
C GLN A 111 3.12 -12.81 9.36
N TYR A 112 2.51 -12.79 10.55
CA TYR A 112 1.79 -11.62 11.04
C TYR A 112 2.73 -10.45 11.35
N LEU A 113 3.92 -10.74 11.87
CA LEU A 113 4.94 -9.73 12.11
C LEU A 113 5.57 -9.22 10.81
N ASP A 114 5.71 -10.05 9.79
CA ASP A 114 6.20 -9.65 8.48
C ASP A 114 5.22 -8.68 7.79
N TYR A 115 3.92 -8.94 7.87
CA TYR A 115 2.91 -7.98 7.43
C TYR A 115 2.93 -6.69 8.28
N TYR A 116 2.99 -6.83 9.61
CA TYR A 116 3.02 -5.70 10.53
C TYR A 116 4.19 -4.76 10.20
N GLU A 117 5.39 -5.29 10.05
CA GLU A 117 6.58 -4.53 9.69
C GLU A 117 6.46 -3.85 8.33
N ARG A 118 5.98 -4.58 7.32
CA ARG A 118 5.75 -4.05 5.97
C ARG A 118 4.82 -2.84 6.01
N ALA A 119 3.67 -2.97 6.65
CA ALA A 119 2.68 -1.92 6.75
C ALA A 119 3.16 -0.76 7.62
N LEU A 120 3.89 -1.06 8.71
CA LEU A 120 4.43 -0.05 9.61
C LEU A 120 5.37 0.91 8.88
N TYR A 121 6.39 0.39 8.19
CA TYR A 121 7.39 1.24 7.54
C TYR A 121 6.89 1.82 6.22
N ASN A 122 6.14 1.05 5.41
CA ASN A 122 5.81 1.46 4.04
C ASN A 122 4.43 2.10 3.91
N HIS A 123 3.62 2.09 4.98
CA HIS A 123 2.37 2.84 5.00
C HIS A 123 2.31 3.80 6.20
N ILE A 124 2.30 3.29 7.43
CA ILE A 124 2.07 4.13 8.61
C ILE A 124 3.14 5.21 8.74
N LEU A 125 4.42 4.85 8.74
CA LEU A 125 5.51 5.80 8.80
C LEU A 125 5.56 6.68 7.53
N ALA A 126 5.30 6.08 6.36
CA ALA A 126 5.29 6.80 5.08
C ALA A 126 4.11 7.79 4.95
N SER A 127 3.05 7.65 5.74
CA SER A 127 1.92 8.56 5.75
C SER A 127 2.15 9.81 6.61
N GLN A 128 3.24 9.88 7.36
CA GLN A 128 3.61 11.05 8.15
C GLN A 128 4.69 11.86 7.44
N HIS A 129 4.48 13.17 7.35
CA HIS A 129 5.49 14.07 6.82
C HIS A 129 6.67 14.17 7.79
N PRO A 130 7.91 13.91 7.36
CA PRO A 130 9.05 13.77 8.26
C PRO A 130 9.42 15.05 9.02
N GLU A 131 9.11 16.22 8.46
CA GLU A 131 9.44 17.52 9.09
C GLU A 131 8.25 18.13 9.84
N THR A 132 7.05 18.09 9.26
CA THR A 132 5.89 18.77 9.83
C THR A 132 5.06 17.89 10.75
N GLY A 133 5.19 16.56 10.65
CA GLY A 133 4.38 15.58 11.36
C GLY A 133 2.93 15.47 10.84
N ASN A 134 2.55 16.22 9.80
CA ASN A 134 1.24 16.09 9.17
C ASN A 134 1.05 14.70 8.58
N VAL A 135 -0.18 14.20 8.55
CA VAL A 135 -0.47 12.85 8.07
C VAL A 135 -1.34 12.88 6.80
N CYS A 136 -1.21 11.84 5.99
CA CYS A 136 -2.05 11.62 4.83
C CYS A 136 -3.38 10.97 5.23
N TYR A 137 -4.47 11.37 4.57
CA TYR A 137 -5.69 10.58 4.54
C TYR A 137 -5.48 9.33 3.67
N PHE A 138 -5.16 9.55 2.40
CA PHE A 138 -4.73 8.53 1.46
C PHE A 138 -3.22 8.61 1.24
N LEU A 139 -2.55 7.46 1.29
CA LEU A 139 -1.15 7.38 0.89
C LEU A 139 -1.08 7.07 -0.60
N SER A 140 -0.91 8.10 -1.42
CA SER A 140 -0.89 7.97 -2.88
C SER A 140 0.13 6.94 -3.37
N LEU A 141 -0.34 5.99 -4.19
CA LEU A 141 0.47 5.08 -4.98
C LEU A 141 0.35 5.35 -6.49
N GLY A 142 -0.32 6.45 -6.86
CA GLY A 142 -0.35 6.92 -8.24
C GLY A 142 1.07 7.15 -8.76
N MET A 143 1.40 6.54 -9.89
CA MET A 143 2.73 6.63 -10.47
C MET A 143 3.00 8.07 -10.97
N GLY A 144 4.04 8.70 -10.46
CA GLY A 144 4.37 10.10 -10.77
C GLY A 144 3.57 11.15 -9.98
N THR A 145 2.84 10.76 -8.94
CA THR A 145 2.13 11.68 -8.05
C THR A 145 2.91 11.94 -6.76
N HIS A 146 2.47 12.94 -5.98
CA HIS A 146 3.01 13.23 -4.66
C HIS A 146 2.04 12.79 -3.56
N LYS A 147 2.50 12.77 -2.31
CA LYS A 147 1.67 12.51 -1.13
C LYS A 147 0.85 13.73 -0.76
N GLY A 148 -0.43 13.53 -0.47
CA GLY A 148 -1.34 14.57 0.01
C GLY A 148 -1.36 14.67 1.53
N PHE A 149 -0.46 15.46 2.12
CA PHE A 149 -0.46 15.68 3.56
C PHE A 149 -1.52 16.68 3.98
N GLY A 150 -2.15 16.42 5.11
CA GLY A 150 -3.07 17.35 5.73
C GLY A 150 -2.38 18.62 6.23
N SER A 151 -3.17 19.61 6.62
CA SER A 151 -2.67 20.85 7.21
C SER A 151 -2.80 20.82 8.75
N ARG A 152 -2.11 21.72 9.44
CA ARG A 152 -2.20 21.88 10.90
C ARG A 152 -3.58 22.38 11.37
N HIS A 153 -4.30 23.06 10.49
CA HIS A 153 -5.56 23.70 10.78
C HIS A 153 -6.60 23.28 9.73
N ASN A 154 -7.86 23.26 10.12
CA ASN A 154 -9.01 22.96 9.25
C ASN A 154 -8.97 21.61 8.55
N ASN A 155 -8.27 20.65 9.13
CA ASN A 155 -8.20 19.26 8.62
C ASN A 155 -8.54 18.31 9.76
N PHE A 156 -9.82 18.00 9.88
CA PHE A 156 -10.33 17.08 10.89
C PHE A 156 -11.02 15.91 10.18
N SER A 157 -10.31 14.78 10.09
CA SER A 157 -10.80 13.54 9.51
C SER A 157 -10.46 12.35 10.41
N CYS A 158 -11.05 11.18 10.15
CA CYS A 158 -10.74 9.96 10.88
C CYS A 158 -9.24 9.62 10.82
N CYS A 159 -8.59 9.84 9.68
CA CYS A 159 -7.17 9.56 9.51
C CYS A 159 -6.25 10.51 10.29
N MET A 160 -6.72 11.68 10.69
CA MET A 160 -5.99 12.51 11.66
C MET A 160 -5.97 11.84 13.03
N GLY A 161 -7.12 11.32 13.49
CA GLY A 161 -7.20 10.58 14.75
C GLY A 161 -6.36 9.33 14.75
N SER A 162 -6.49 8.46 13.74
CA SER A 162 -5.65 7.26 13.62
C SER A 162 -4.17 7.59 13.42
N GLY A 163 -3.84 8.69 12.75
CA GLY A 163 -2.47 9.17 12.57
C GLY A 163 -1.80 9.50 13.89
N PHE A 164 -2.49 10.18 14.81
CA PHE A 164 -1.97 10.42 16.16
C PHE A 164 -1.80 9.13 16.95
N GLU A 165 -2.78 8.22 16.88
CA GLU A 165 -2.75 6.99 17.65
C GLU A 165 -1.69 6.01 17.11
N ASN A 166 -1.50 5.90 15.81
CA ASN A 166 -0.55 5.02 15.15
C ASN A 166 0.84 5.09 15.78
N HIS A 167 1.37 6.31 15.89
CA HIS A 167 2.76 6.53 16.32
C HIS A 167 2.97 6.24 17.82
N SER A 168 1.90 6.22 18.60
CA SER A 168 1.95 5.81 20.02
C SER A 168 1.95 4.30 20.24
N LYS A 169 1.60 3.50 19.21
CA LYS A 169 1.43 2.03 19.33
C LYS A 169 2.72 1.22 19.10
N TYR A 170 3.77 1.82 18.54
CA TYR A 170 4.99 1.08 18.18
C TYR A 170 5.58 0.28 19.31
N GLY A 171 5.62 0.87 20.53
CA GLY A 171 6.16 0.23 21.70
C GLY A 171 5.50 -1.11 22.06
N GLY A 172 4.19 -1.24 21.83
CA GLY A 172 3.43 -2.44 22.16
C GLY A 172 3.74 -3.64 21.27
N ALA A 173 4.34 -3.43 20.08
CA ALA A 173 4.63 -4.50 19.14
C ALA A 173 6.09 -4.96 19.14
N ILE A 174 7.01 -4.23 19.84
CA ILE A 174 8.45 -4.52 19.80
C ILE A 174 8.77 -5.86 20.47
N TYR A 175 8.12 -6.14 21.58
CA TYR A 175 8.39 -7.31 22.40
C TYR A 175 7.10 -8.08 22.69
N SER A 176 7.22 -9.40 22.80
CA SER A 176 6.18 -10.26 23.34
C SER A 176 6.79 -11.34 24.22
N TYR A 177 5.97 -11.97 25.04
CA TYR A 177 6.37 -13.13 25.82
C TYR A 177 5.33 -14.24 25.67
N VAL A 178 5.76 -15.48 25.80
CA VAL A 178 4.86 -16.63 25.73
C VAL A 178 4.45 -17.00 27.15
N LEU A 179 3.16 -16.91 27.41
CA LEU A 179 2.60 -17.17 28.73
C LEU A 179 2.96 -18.59 29.23
N GLY A 180 3.41 -18.68 30.48
CA GLY A 180 3.83 -19.95 31.08
C GLY A 180 5.18 -20.50 30.60
N LYS A 181 5.92 -19.77 29.76
CA LYS A 181 7.26 -20.15 29.31
C LYS A 181 8.30 -19.11 29.71
N GLU A 182 9.54 -19.58 30.00
CA GLU A 182 10.71 -18.70 30.20
C GLU A 182 11.24 -18.27 28.82
N MET A 183 10.40 -17.47 28.09
CA MET A 183 10.65 -17.11 26.70
C MET A 183 10.10 -15.72 26.40
N MET A 184 10.91 -14.90 25.72
CA MET A 184 10.48 -13.65 25.14
C MET A 184 10.86 -13.58 23.66
N ASN A 185 10.08 -12.82 22.88
CA ASN A 185 10.36 -12.55 21.49
C ASN A 185 10.72 -11.08 21.31
N ILE A 186 11.67 -10.81 20.43
CA ILE A 186 11.93 -9.51 19.86
C ILE A 186 11.35 -9.50 18.46
N ASN A 187 10.22 -8.83 18.32
CA ASN A 187 9.36 -8.86 17.13
C ASN A 187 9.77 -7.81 16.09
N LEU A 188 10.08 -6.59 16.56
CA LEU A 188 10.46 -5.46 15.73
C LEU A 188 11.78 -4.86 16.24
N TYR A 189 12.61 -4.44 15.31
CA TYR A 189 13.90 -3.84 15.62
C TYR A 189 13.80 -2.32 15.64
N ILE A 190 13.22 -1.79 16.73
CA ILE A 190 13.05 -0.36 16.99
C ILE A 190 13.87 -0.01 18.24
N PRO A 191 14.73 1.04 18.22
CA PRO A 191 15.52 1.45 19.37
C PRO A 191 14.64 1.64 20.60
N SER A 192 14.94 0.92 21.68
CA SER A 192 14.06 0.88 22.86
C SER A 192 14.75 0.34 24.10
N VAL A 193 14.13 0.56 25.25
CA VAL A 193 14.48 -0.06 26.53
C VAL A 193 13.28 -0.83 27.04
N LEU A 194 13.46 -2.13 27.24
CA LEU A 194 12.46 -2.97 27.92
C LEU A 194 12.85 -3.11 29.40
N THR A 195 11.88 -2.92 30.28
CA THR A 195 11.99 -3.29 31.70
C THR A 195 10.87 -4.28 32.03
N TRP A 196 11.25 -5.54 32.26
CA TRP A 196 10.34 -6.62 32.64
C TRP A 196 10.58 -6.99 34.10
N LYS A 197 9.83 -6.33 34.98
CA LYS A 197 10.02 -6.40 36.45
C LYS A 197 9.86 -7.81 36.98
N GLU A 198 8.87 -8.55 36.52
CA GLU A 198 8.54 -9.90 36.98
C GLU A 198 9.68 -10.91 36.72
N LYS A 199 10.50 -10.62 35.70
CA LYS A 199 11.65 -11.44 35.35
C LYS A 199 12.99 -10.79 35.75
N SER A 200 12.98 -9.65 36.45
CA SER A 200 14.17 -8.87 36.77
C SER A 200 15.07 -8.66 35.53
N LEU A 201 14.43 -8.46 34.36
CA LEU A 201 15.13 -8.28 33.11
C LEU A 201 15.03 -6.82 32.65
N LYS A 202 16.16 -6.26 32.29
CA LYS A 202 16.24 -4.97 31.61
C LYS A 202 17.18 -5.09 30.43
N LEU A 203 16.70 -4.74 29.26
CA LEU A 203 17.52 -4.73 28.05
C LEU A 203 17.37 -3.41 27.29
N ARG A 204 18.40 -3.07 26.56
CA ARG A 204 18.46 -1.92 25.67
C ARG A 204 18.77 -2.42 24.27
N MET A 205 17.92 -2.06 23.32
CA MET A 205 18.13 -2.28 21.91
C MET A 205 18.57 -0.99 21.24
N THR A 206 19.67 -1.05 20.49
CA THR A 206 20.23 0.06 19.70
C THR A 206 20.40 -0.42 18.27
N THR A 207 19.90 0.37 17.32
CA THR A 207 19.93 0.03 15.90
C THR A 207 19.56 1.25 15.06
N ASP A 208 20.02 1.27 13.81
CA ASP A 208 19.59 2.21 12.75
C ASP A 208 18.61 1.51 11.79
N TYR A 209 17.99 0.42 12.22
CA TYR A 209 16.97 -0.28 11.43
C TYR A 209 15.74 0.64 11.23
N PRO A 210 15.14 0.70 10.05
CA PRO A 210 15.25 -0.22 8.91
C PRO A 210 16.32 0.16 7.86
N GLU A 211 17.20 1.13 8.13
CA GLU A 211 18.21 1.56 7.17
C GLU A 211 19.41 0.60 7.10
N HIS A 212 19.76 0.02 8.24
CA HIS A 212 20.84 -0.95 8.37
C HIS A 212 20.38 -2.20 9.11
N GLY A 213 20.92 -3.36 8.73
CA GLY A 213 20.54 -4.65 9.31
C GLY A 213 21.23 -4.97 10.65
N LYS A 214 22.03 -4.06 11.21
CA LYS A 214 22.71 -4.30 12.49
C LYS A 214 21.82 -3.92 13.67
N VAL A 215 21.63 -4.86 14.60
CA VAL A 215 20.89 -4.67 15.85
C VAL A 215 21.78 -5.08 17.00
N VAL A 216 21.90 -4.24 18.02
CA VAL A 216 22.66 -4.50 19.24
C VAL A 216 21.71 -4.49 20.44
N ILE A 217 21.69 -5.58 21.20
CA ILE A 217 20.86 -5.76 22.38
C ILE A 217 21.77 -5.98 23.59
N LYS A 218 21.77 -5.03 24.51
CA LYS A 218 22.53 -5.12 25.75
C LYS A 218 21.60 -5.46 26.92
N LEU A 219 21.96 -6.48 27.71
CA LEU A 219 21.23 -6.85 28.90
C LEU A 219 21.77 -6.04 30.07
N GLU A 220 21.00 -5.05 30.56
CA GLU A 220 21.37 -4.17 31.67
C GLU A 220 21.11 -4.83 33.04
N GLU A 221 20.04 -5.66 33.10
CA GLU A 221 19.69 -6.51 34.23
C GLU A 221 19.21 -7.87 33.71
N THR A 222 19.43 -8.94 34.46
CA THR A 222 19.09 -10.30 34.01
C THR A 222 18.39 -11.12 35.09
N SER A 223 17.52 -12.02 34.68
CA SER A 223 16.96 -13.07 35.52
C SER A 223 18.05 -13.97 36.12
N LYS A 224 17.78 -14.56 37.25
CA LYS A 224 18.64 -15.61 37.83
C LYS A 224 18.49 -16.94 37.11
N GLU A 225 17.32 -17.16 36.48
CA GLU A 225 17.00 -18.36 35.73
C GLU A 225 17.34 -18.22 34.24
N PRO A 226 17.58 -19.35 33.54
CA PRO A 226 17.77 -19.31 32.11
C PRO A 226 16.53 -18.73 31.41
N LEU A 227 16.74 -17.95 30.35
CA LEU A 227 15.70 -17.33 29.54
C LEU A 227 16.00 -17.55 28.08
N THR A 228 14.98 -17.90 27.30
CA THR A 228 15.07 -17.91 25.85
C THR A 228 14.72 -16.53 25.30
N ILE A 229 15.66 -15.95 24.55
CA ILE A 229 15.42 -14.73 23.78
C ILE A 229 15.33 -15.13 22.31
N ASN A 230 14.17 -14.94 21.72
CA ASN A 230 13.90 -15.19 20.32
C ASN A 230 14.09 -13.90 19.53
N LEU A 231 14.90 -13.95 18.47
CA LEU A 231 15.10 -12.86 17.53
C LEU A 231 14.33 -13.17 16.24
N ARG A 232 13.46 -12.28 15.80
CA ARG A 232 12.75 -12.49 14.54
C ARG A 232 13.70 -12.43 13.35
N ARG A 233 13.65 -13.42 12.48
CA ARG A 233 14.24 -13.38 11.15
C ARG A 233 13.12 -13.13 10.14
N PRO A 234 13.02 -11.90 9.58
CA PRO A 234 11.98 -11.57 8.61
C PRO A 234 12.03 -12.44 7.36
N VAL A 235 10.91 -12.62 6.67
CA VAL A 235 10.82 -13.41 5.44
C VAL A 235 11.72 -12.87 4.32
N TRP A 236 11.90 -11.56 4.23
CA TRP A 236 12.78 -10.92 3.26
C TRP A 236 14.27 -11.09 3.56
N ALA A 237 14.65 -11.45 4.78
CA ALA A 237 16.05 -11.65 5.19
C ALA A 237 16.61 -12.98 4.68
N ALA A 238 16.62 -13.13 3.35
CA ALA A 238 17.25 -14.24 2.65
C ALA A 238 18.79 -14.07 2.67
N GLY A 239 19.52 -15.18 2.78
CA GLY A 239 20.98 -15.18 2.90
C GLY A 239 21.46 -15.37 4.34
N ASP A 240 22.72 -15.10 4.60
CA ASP A 240 23.35 -15.38 5.89
C ASP A 240 22.99 -14.33 6.95
N VAL A 241 22.44 -14.81 8.06
CA VAL A 241 22.26 -14.03 9.27
C VAL A 241 23.44 -14.31 10.20
N ALA A 242 24.03 -13.24 10.76
CA ALA A 242 25.10 -13.39 11.72
C ALA A 242 24.64 -12.98 13.13
N ILE A 243 24.96 -13.84 14.11
CA ILE A 243 24.73 -13.52 15.53
C ILE A 243 26.05 -13.65 16.27
N ARG A 244 26.31 -12.66 17.13
CA ARG A 244 27.42 -12.70 18.08
C ARG A 244 26.89 -12.46 19.49
N ILE A 245 27.46 -13.16 20.45
CA ILE A 245 27.23 -12.92 21.88
C ILE A 245 28.58 -12.57 22.50
N ASN A 246 28.70 -11.38 23.06
CA ASN A 246 29.95 -10.84 23.60
C ASN A 246 31.11 -10.95 22.59
N GLY A 247 30.86 -10.63 21.34
CA GLY A 247 31.81 -10.70 20.22
C GLY A 247 32.01 -12.12 19.63
N SER A 248 31.60 -13.18 20.32
CA SER A 248 31.76 -14.57 19.84
C SER A 248 30.64 -14.97 18.89
N LYS A 249 30.99 -15.37 17.67
CA LYS A 249 30.04 -15.85 16.65
C LYS A 249 29.27 -17.07 17.15
N GLN A 250 27.96 -17.05 17.00
CA GLN A 250 27.09 -18.18 17.31
C GLN A 250 26.76 -18.95 16.05
N LYS A 251 26.78 -20.28 16.12
CA LYS A 251 26.21 -21.11 15.08
C LYS A 251 24.72 -21.19 15.33
N VAL A 252 23.93 -20.65 14.42
CA VAL A 252 22.48 -20.67 14.48
C VAL A 252 21.92 -21.23 13.17
N GLU A 253 20.90 -22.05 13.28
CA GLU A 253 20.14 -22.53 12.15
C GLU A 253 18.79 -21.83 12.17
N SER A 254 18.44 -21.18 11.08
CA SER A 254 17.16 -20.48 10.95
C SER A 254 16.79 -20.32 9.49
N VAL A 255 15.52 -20.25 9.21
CA VAL A 255 14.97 -19.94 7.90
C VAL A 255 14.32 -18.55 7.90
N PRO A 256 14.27 -17.83 6.78
CA PRO A 256 13.46 -16.63 6.68
C PRO A 256 12.02 -16.88 7.13
N GLY A 257 11.39 -15.92 7.77
CA GLY A 257 10.04 -16.05 8.32
C GLY A 257 9.97 -16.90 9.61
N SER A 258 11.04 -16.91 10.43
CA SER A 258 11.10 -17.68 11.68
C SER A 258 11.71 -16.89 12.83
N PHE A 259 11.74 -17.49 14.02
CA PHE A 259 12.53 -16.99 15.14
C PHE A 259 13.85 -17.74 15.28
N ILE A 260 14.89 -17.00 15.65
CA ILE A 260 16.18 -17.53 16.07
C ILE A 260 16.19 -17.58 17.60
N SER A 261 16.21 -18.77 18.18
CA SER A 261 16.12 -18.97 19.62
C SER A 261 17.50 -19.02 20.27
N LEU A 262 17.72 -18.19 21.27
CA LEU A 262 18.92 -18.12 22.07
C LEU A 262 18.59 -18.47 23.51
N HIS A 263 18.76 -19.76 23.89
CA HIS A 263 18.48 -20.25 25.24
C HIS A 263 19.76 -20.30 26.08
N ARG A 264 19.82 -19.52 27.17
CA ARG A 264 20.96 -19.57 28.10
C ARG A 264 20.67 -18.85 29.43
N LYS A 265 21.54 -19.06 30.40
CA LYS A 265 21.61 -18.20 31.59
C LYS A 265 22.39 -16.92 31.24
N TRP A 266 21.64 -15.83 31.08
CA TRP A 266 22.19 -14.53 30.72
C TRP A 266 22.93 -13.88 31.91
N LYS A 267 23.92 -13.04 31.60
CA LYS A 267 24.64 -12.25 32.57
C LYS A 267 24.43 -10.77 32.30
N LYS A 268 24.48 -9.97 33.38
CA LYS A 268 24.51 -8.51 33.24
C LYS A 268 25.63 -8.08 32.30
N ASN A 269 25.35 -7.14 31.42
CA ASN A 269 26.21 -6.65 30.34
C ASN A 269 26.47 -7.64 29.21
N ASP A 270 25.79 -8.80 29.13
CA ASP A 270 25.81 -9.58 27.91
C ASP A 270 25.28 -8.75 26.74
N VAL A 271 25.93 -8.87 25.58
CA VAL A 271 25.58 -8.15 24.35
C VAL A 271 25.30 -9.16 23.27
N ILE A 272 24.12 -9.05 22.68
CA ILE A 272 23.74 -9.78 21.47
C ILE A 272 23.87 -8.81 20.29
N GLU A 273 24.64 -9.20 19.27
CA GLU A 273 24.68 -8.51 17.99
C GLU A 273 24.00 -9.40 16.95
N LEU A 274 22.97 -8.89 16.28
CA LEU A 274 22.31 -9.49 15.14
C LEU A 274 22.65 -8.68 13.91
N ILE A 275 23.02 -9.35 12.81
CA ILE A 275 23.22 -8.72 11.51
C ILE A 275 22.32 -9.44 10.51
N LEU A 276 21.30 -8.72 10.05
CA LEU A 276 20.39 -9.16 8.99
C LEU A 276 20.94 -8.74 7.63
N PRO A 277 20.89 -9.61 6.62
CA PRO A 277 21.15 -9.19 5.25
C PRO A 277 20.09 -8.18 4.80
N MET A 278 20.51 -7.24 3.95
CA MET A 278 19.61 -6.19 3.42
C MET A 278 19.58 -6.31 1.90
N PRO A 279 18.85 -7.30 1.33
CA PRO A 279 18.82 -7.48 -0.12
C PRO A 279 17.98 -6.43 -0.83
N LEU A 280 18.32 -6.13 -2.08
CA LEU A 280 17.39 -5.57 -3.05
C LEU A 280 16.55 -6.71 -3.64
N TYR A 281 15.23 -6.54 -3.66
CA TYR A 281 14.31 -7.48 -4.30
C TYR A 281 13.07 -6.75 -4.83
N THR A 282 12.26 -7.45 -5.60
CA THR A 282 11.04 -6.87 -6.17
C THR A 282 9.80 -7.66 -5.77
N VAL A 283 8.68 -6.94 -5.70
CA VAL A 283 7.35 -7.52 -5.49
C VAL A 283 6.46 -7.06 -6.65
N SER A 284 5.93 -8.02 -7.40
CA SER A 284 5.05 -7.76 -8.54
C SER A 284 3.61 -7.50 -8.10
N MET A 285 2.85 -6.81 -8.96
CA MET A 285 1.39 -6.79 -8.84
C MET A 285 0.81 -8.17 -9.18
N PRO A 286 -0.28 -8.59 -8.52
CA PRO A 286 -0.86 -9.92 -8.77
C PRO A 286 -1.42 -10.09 -10.18
N ASP A 287 -1.95 -9.01 -10.76
CA ASP A 287 -2.53 -8.99 -12.10
C ASP A 287 -1.63 -8.37 -13.17
N ASN A 288 -0.42 -7.95 -12.81
CA ASN A 288 0.59 -7.46 -13.75
C ASN A 288 1.99 -7.75 -13.20
N VAL A 289 2.57 -8.87 -13.58
CA VAL A 289 3.89 -9.32 -13.10
C VAL A 289 5.03 -8.38 -13.50
N ASP A 290 4.82 -7.57 -14.51
CA ASP A 290 5.79 -6.60 -15.02
C ASP A 290 5.66 -5.22 -14.36
N ARG A 291 4.64 -5.02 -13.51
CA ARG A 291 4.53 -3.86 -12.62
C ARG A 291 5.04 -4.22 -11.23
N ARG A 292 6.20 -3.70 -10.86
CA ARG A 292 6.97 -4.16 -9.68
C ARG A 292 7.34 -3.01 -8.75
N ALA A 293 7.21 -3.26 -7.45
CA ALA A 293 7.79 -2.42 -6.40
C ALA A 293 9.18 -2.93 -6.04
N VAL A 294 10.10 -2.02 -5.76
CA VAL A 294 11.48 -2.34 -5.36
C VAL A 294 11.61 -2.19 -3.85
N PHE A 295 12.23 -3.17 -3.21
CA PHE A 295 12.51 -3.17 -1.78
C PHE A 295 14.02 -3.23 -1.51
N TYR A 296 14.41 -2.61 -0.41
CA TYR A 296 15.70 -2.81 0.25
C TYR A 296 15.43 -3.21 1.70
N GLY A 297 15.71 -4.47 2.02
CA GLY A 297 15.29 -5.04 3.29
C GLY A 297 13.78 -4.87 3.51
N PRO A 298 13.30 -4.28 4.63
CA PRO A 298 11.88 -4.11 4.90
C PRO A 298 11.22 -2.93 4.17
N THR A 299 12.00 -2.05 3.52
CA THR A 299 11.50 -0.77 3.02
C THR A 299 11.39 -0.71 1.51
N ILE A 300 10.29 -0.13 1.02
CA ILE A 300 10.13 0.22 -0.39
C ILE A 300 11.07 1.37 -0.74
N LEU A 301 11.70 1.26 -1.89
CA LEU A 301 12.43 2.34 -2.53
C LEU A 301 11.53 3.02 -3.55
N ALA A 302 11.15 4.26 -3.27
CA ALA A 302 10.39 5.07 -4.21
C ALA A 302 11.33 5.93 -5.07
N GLY A 303 11.09 5.95 -6.38
CA GLY A 303 11.77 6.88 -7.28
C GLY A 303 11.20 8.28 -7.13
N THR A 304 12.06 9.32 -7.17
CA THR A 304 11.66 10.71 -6.99
C THR A 304 11.92 11.54 -8.25
N PHE A 305 11.00 12.49 -8.53
CA PHE A 305 10.96 13.25 -9.78
C PHE A 305 10.84 14.77 -9.55
N GLY A 306 11.18 15.27 -8.36
CA GLY A 306 11.06 16.68 -8.01
C GLY A 306 9.59 17.11 -7.78
N THR A 307 9.39 18.43 -7.68
CA THR A 307 8.10 19.03 -7.29
C THR A 307 7.31 19.62 -8.46
N GLU A 308 7.84 19.60 -9.67
CA GLU A 308 7.15 20.12 -10.85
C GLU A 308 5.92 19.29 -11.19
N LYS A 309 4.87 19.94 -11.71
CA LYS A 309 3.62 19.27 -12.07
C LYS A 309 3.90 18.18 -13.13
N ARG A 310 3.51 16.96 -12.82
CA ARG A 310 3.63 15.78 -13.67
C ARG A 310 2.27 15.13 -13.88
N LYS A 311 2.05 14.55 -15.05
CA LYS A 311 0.85 13.74 -15.29
C LYS A 311 1.00 12.42 -14.55
N MET A 312 -0.09 11.98 -13.92
CA MET A 312 -0.14 10.65 -13.30
C MET A 312 0.10 9.57 -14.37
N GLY A 313 0.95 8.60 -14.05
CA GLY A 313 1.37 7.56 -14.99
C GLY A 313 2.55 7.95 -15.90
N ASP A 314 2.94 9.24 -15.93
CA ASP A 314 4.07 9.70 -16.75
C ASP A 314 5.38 9.50 -15.99
N ILE A 315 5.85 8.27 -15.98
CA ILE A 315 7.15 7.88 -15.43
C ILE A 315 7.93 7.06 -16.46
N PRO A 316 9.28 7.07 -16.40
CA PRO A 316 10.07 6.22 -17.27
C PRO A 316 9.86 4.74 -16.94
N VAL A 317 9.91 3.90 -17.96
CA VAL A 317 9.79 2.44 -17.86
C VAL A 317 11.16 1.78 -17.98
N PHE A 318 11.32 0.60 -17.38
CA PHE A 318 12.52 -0.19 -17.55
C PHE A 318 12.38 -1.09 -18.77
N VAL A 319 13.30 -0.94 -19.74
CA VAL A 319 13.32 -1.77 -20.95
C VAL A 319 14.63 -2.55 -20.99
N SER A 320 14.57 -3.85 -20.73
CA SER A 320 15.75 -4.72 -20.79
C SER A 320 15.36 -6.17 -21.08
N GLU A 321 16.24 -6.92 -21.76
CA GLU A 321 16.02 -8.33 -22.08
C GLU A 321 15.85 -9.19 -20.82
N GLU A 322 16.61 -8.91 -19.78
CA GLU A 322 16.57 -9.67 -18.53
C GLU A 322 15.36 -9.36 -17.66
N LYS A 323 14.62 -8.26 -17.93
CA LYS A 323 13.55 -7.76 -17.08
C LYS A 323 13.93 -7.68 -15.59
N SER A 324 15.20 -7.46 -15.29
CA SER A 324 15.74 -7.39 -13.93
C SER A 324 15.88 -5.94 -13.47
N LEU A 325 14.94 -5.46 -12.67
CA LEU A 325 15.02 -4.12 -12.08
C LEU A 325 16.24 -3.94 -11.19
N THR A 326 16.54 -4.92 -10.35
CA THR A 326 17.60 -4.82 -9.33
C THR A 326 18.99 -4.68 -9.92
N ASN A 327 19.22 -5.18 -11.14
CA ASN A 327 20.51 -5.05 -11.83
C ASN A 327 20.82 -3.61 -12.24
N TYR A 328 19.78 -2.78 -12.36
CA TYR A 328 19.90 -1.37 -12.77
C TYR A 328 19.69 -0.39 -11.61
N ILE A 329 19.84 -0.84 -10.38
CA ILE A 329 19.72 0.00 -9.18
C ILE A 329 21.01 -0.10 -8.39
N LYS A 330 21.70 1.04 -8.23
CA LYS A 330 22.97 1.13 -7.49
C LYS A 330 22.82 1.97 -6.25
N LYS A 331 23.40 1.48 -5.16
CA LYS A 331 23.54 2.26 -3.92
C LYS A 331 24.57 3.38 -4.14
N ILE A 332 24.22 4.59 -3.72
CA ILE A 332 25.08 5.78 -3.91
C ILE A 332 25.60 6.38 -2.61
N SER A 333 25.23 5.80 -1.46
CA SER A 333 25.71 6.25 -0.14
C SER A 333 25.84 5.06 0.80
N ASP A 334 26.92 5.02 1.58
CA ASP A 334 27.11 4.03 2.62
C ASP A 334 26.54 4.48 3.98
N THR A 335 26.32 5.77 4.16
CA THR A 335 25.82 6.38 5.39
C THR A 335 24.31 6.60 5.41
N SER A 336 23.67 6.50 4.25
CA SER A 336 22.21 6.63 4.12
C SER A 336 21.67 5.68 3.08
N VAL A 337 20.41 5.25 3.23
CA VAL A 337 19.73 4.46 2.20
C VAL A 337 19.33 5.38 1.05
N SER A 338 20.18 5.40 0.04
CA SER A 338 19.97 6.16 -1.19
C SER A 338 20.51 5.37 -2.37
N PHE A 339 19.70 5.29 -3.42
CA PHE A 339 19.99 4.55 -4.63
C PHE A 339 19.72 5.40 -5.85
N VAL A 340 20.19 4.95 -6.99
CA VAL A 340 19.96 5.58 -8.30
C VAL A 340 19.75 4.50 -9.35
N THR A 341 18.87 4.76 -10.29
CA THR A 341 18.70 3.91 -11.48
C THR A 341 19.85 4.15 -12.47
N THR A 342 20.24 3.10 -13.19
CA THR A 342 21.42 3.12 -14.08
C THR A 342 21.16 2.44 -15.42
N LEU A 343 19.93 2.41 -15.91
CA LEU A 343 19.58 1.79 -17.19
C LEU A 343 19.82 2.79 -18.34
N PRO A 344 20.81 2.60 -19.22
CA PRO A 344 21.04 3.47 -20.37
C PRO A 344 19.82 3.45 -21.31
N GLY A 345 19.35 4.64 -21.70
CA GLY A 345 18.17 4.79 -22.57
C GLY A 345 16.83 4.51 -21.92
N GLY A 346 16.81 4.24 -20.62
CA GLY A 346 15.62 4.04 -19.78
C GLY A 346 15.63 4.96 -18.56
N PRO A 347 15.14 4.55 -17.40
CA PRO A 347 15.27 5.33 -16.18
C PRO A 347 16.73 5.39 -15.76
N ASP A 348 17.42 6.45 -16.18
CA ASP A 348 18.80 6.74 -15.78
C ASP A 348 18.82 7.91 -14.80
N ASN A 349 19.69 7.80 -13.76
CA ASN A 349 19.87 8.82 -12.73
C ASN A 349 18.61 9.21 -11.93
N VAL A 350 17.57 8.37 -11.91
CA VAL A 350 16.42 8.60 -11.02
C VAL A 350 16.83 8.22 -9.60
N LYS A 351 16.78 9.19 -8.70
CA LYS A 351 17.06 8.96 -7.29
C LYS A 351 15.96 8.13 -6.65
N MET A 352 16.35 7.14 -5.84
CA MET A 352 15.44 6.29 -5.10
C MET A 352 15.74 6.35 -3.60
N LEU A 353 14.71 6.59 -2.83
CA LEU A 353 14.78 6.74 -1.37
C LEU A 353 13.77 5.81 -0.69
N PRO A 354 13.98 5.44 0.58
CA PRO A 354 12.92 4.81 1.37
C PRO A 354 11.63 5.62 1.29
N PHE A 355 10.52 4.95 0.98
CA PHE A 355 9.24 5.61 0.71
C PHE A 355 8.80 6.54 1.85
N TYR A 356 9.10 6.18 3.09
CA TYR A 356 8.80 7.03 4.26
C TYR A 356 9.62 8.33 4.33
N LYS A 357 10.73 8.43 3.58
CA LYS A 357 11.55 9.65 3.49
C LYS A 357 11.12 10.60 2.37
N VAL A 358 10.33 10.12 1.43
CA VAL A 358 9.80 10.97 0.35
C VAL A 358 8.60 11.75 0.88
N ALA A 359 8.61 13.06 0.76
CA ALA A 359 7.54 13.95 1.23
C ALA A 359 6.83 14.64 0.06
N ASP A 360 7.35 15.78 -0.39
CA ASP A 360 6.66 16.70 -1.31
C ASP A 360 6.94 16.42 -2.79
N GLU A 361 7.91 15.56 -3.08
CA GLU A 361 8.28 15.23 -4.45
C GLU A 361 7.26 14.30 -5.11
N ASN A 362 7.07 14.47 -6.42
CA ASN A 362 6.43 13.44 -7.23
C ASN A 362 7.24 12.15 -7.13
N GLN A 363 6.56 11.02 -7.07
CA GLN A 363 7.18 9.77 -6.76
C GLN A 363 6.53 8.58 -7.47
N THR A 364 7.25 7.48 -7.55
CA THR A 364 6.67 6.19 -7.90
C THR A 364 7.17 5.09 -6.98
N VAL A 365 6.23 4.27 -6.52
CA VAL A 365 6.50 3.02 -5.79
C VAL A 365 6.65 1.87 -6.77
N TYR A 366 5.85 1.87 -7.84
CA TYR A 366 5.83 0.84 -8.85
C TYR A 366 6.54 1.28 -10.13
N TRP A 367 7.12 0.31 -10.81
CA TRP A 367 7.81 0.49 -12.07
C TRP A 367 7.32 -0.57 -13.07
N ASP A 368 7.05 -0.14 -14.29
CA ASP A 368 6.75 -1.04 -15.39
C ASP A 368 8.05 -1.51 -16.04
N VAL A 369 8.14 -2.79 -16.34
CA VAL A 369 9.33 -3.46 -16.87
C VAL A 369 8.95 -4.22 -18.12
N TYR A 370 9.64 -3.95 -19.22
CA TYR A 370 9.39 -4.58 -20.52
C TYR A 370 10.67 -5.17 -21.09
N SER A 371 10.54 -6.23 -21.88
CA SER A 371 11.54 -6.55 -22.88
C SER A 371 11.50 -5.54 -24.04
N PRO A 372 12.56 -5.38 -24.82
CA PRO A 372 12.53 -4.49 -25.99
C PRO A 372 11.42 -4.84 -26.98
N ALA A 373 11.12 -6.12 -27.18
CA ALA A 373 10.04 -6.55 -28.07
C ALA A 373 8.65 -6.13 -27.57
N GLU A 374 8.39 -6.32 -26.26
CA GLU A 374 7.14 -5.88 -25.63
C GLU A 374 7.02 -4.35 -25.65
N TRP A 375 8.11 -3.66 -25.33
CA TRP A 375 8.13 -2.20 -25.33
C TRP A 375 7.80 -1.62 -26.70
N ASN A 376 8.36 -2.16 -27.79
CA ASN A 376 8.03 -1.72 -29.13
C ASN A 376 6.52 -1.76 -29.40
N VAL A 377 5.85 -2.84 -28.98
CA VAL A 377 4.39 -2.96 -29.14
C VAL A 377 3.64 -1.92 -28.30
N VAL A 378 4.07 -1.72 -27.06
CA VAL A 378 3.47 -0.72 -26.15
C VAL A 378 3.69 0.70 -26.67
N GLU A 379 4.92 1.00 -27.13
CA GLU A 379 5.31 2.30 -27.67
C GLU A 379 4.57 2.62 -28.98
N GLU A 380 4.43 1.65 -29.88
CA GLU A 380 3.65 1.82 -31.11
C GLU A 380 2.18 2.14 -30.79
N LYS A 381 1.57 1.41 -29.86
CA LYS A 381 0.21 1.69 -29.41
C LYS A 381 0.09 3.07 -28.77
N ARG A 382 1.08 3.46 -27.95
CA ARG A 382 1.12 4.77 -27.32
C ARG A 382 1.23 5.89 -28.36
N LYS A 383 2.10 5.73 -29.37
CA LYS A 383 2.25 6.69 -30.49
C LYS A 383 0.96 6.80 -31.28
N ALA A 384 0.40 5.67 -31.68
CA ALA A 384 -0.87 5.64 -32.42
C ALA A 384 -2.01 6.34 -31.65
N GLU A 385 -2.10 6.13 -30.33
CA GLU A 385 -3.09 6.81 -29.49
C GLU A 385 -2.84 8.31 -29.38
N LEU A 386 -1.57 8.74 -29.27
CA LEU A 386 -1.22 10.17 -29.26
C LEU A 386 -1.56 10.84 -30.60
N GLU A 387 -1.29 10.17 -31.72
CA GLU A 387 -1.66 10.64 -33.06
C GLU A 387 -3.20 10.71 -33.19
N ARG A 388 -3.93 9.70 -32.74
CA ARG A 388 -5.39 9.70 -32.70
C ARG A 388 -5.94 10.87 -31.88
N ILE A 389 -5.40 11.10 -30.69
CA ILE A 389 -5.80 12.24 -29.85
C ILE A 389 -5.50 13.57 -30.55
N ALA A 390 -4.33 13.70 -31.17
CA ALA A 390 -3.98 14.92 -31.92
C ALA A 390 -4.89 15.17 -33.13
N GLU A 391 -5.36 14.13 -33.82
CA GLU A 391 -6.35 14.24 -34.89
C GLU A 391 -7.74 14.61 -34.32
N LEU A 392 -8.16 13.98 -33.21
CA LEU A 392 -9.40 14.36 -32.54
C LEU A 392 -9.36 15.82 -32.08
N ASP A 393 -8.28 16.28 -31.48
CA ASP A 393 -8.13 17.68 -31.05
C ASP A 393 -8.32 18.69 -32.20
N LYS A 394 -7.84 18.35 -33.41
CA LYS A 394 -8.04 19.20 -34.60
C LYS A 394 -9.51 19.29 -35.03
N MET A 395 -10.28 18.22 -34.84
CA MET A 395 -11.69 18.14 -35.22
C MET A 395 -12.64 18.57 -34.09
N THR A 396 -12.14 18.64 -32.87
CA THR A 396 -12.94 18.91 -31.69
C THR A 396 -13.29 20.38 -31.58
N THR A 397 -14.56 20.70 -31.60
CA THR A 397 -15.07 22.06 -31.41
C THR A 397 -15.09 22.48 -29.96
N ASP A 398 -15.37 21.52 -29.07
CA ASP A 398 -15.46 21.71 -27.62
C ASP A 398 -15.25 20.41 -26.88
N TYR A 399 -14.74 20.47 -25.64
CA TYR A 399 -14.55 19.29 -24.81
C TYR A 399 -14.61 19.59 -23.32
N ILE A 400 -15.04 18.60 -22.54
CA ILE A 400 -15.10 18.70 -21.08
C ILE A 400 -14.29 17.58 -20.45
N VAL A 401 -13.44 17.92 -19.47
CA VAL A 401 -12.81 16.94 -18.59
C VAL A 401 -13.65 16.82 -17.33
N PHE A 402 -14.39 15.72 -17.21
CA PHE A 402 -15.26 15.48 -16.06
C PHE A 402 -14.48 15.37 -14.76
N GLY A 403 -15.05 15.91 -13.68
CA GLY A 403 -14.41 15.95 -12.36
C GLY A 403 -13.36 17.06 -12.20
N GLU A 404 -13.03 17.80 -13.26
CA GLU A 404 -12.22 19.01 -13.18
C GLU A 404 -13.11 20.24 -12.96
N MET A 405 -12.91 20.92 -11.84
CA MET A 405 -13.80 22.00 -11.39
C MET A 405 -13.93 23.15 -12.41
N GLN A 406 -12.81 23.55 -13.03
CA GLN A 406 -12.82 24.69 -13.94
C GLN A 406 -13.51 24.34 -15.27
N PRO A 407 -13.16 23.25 -15.99
CA PRO A 407 -13.90 22.84 -17.19
C PRO A 407 -15.40 22.64 -16.97
N GLU A 408 -15.80 22.01 -15.89
CA GLU A 408 -17.21 21.79 -15.55
C GLU A 408 -17.95 23.11 -15.26
N ARG A 409 -17.30 24.05 -14.61
CA ARG A 409 -17.84 25.39 -14.33
C ARG A 409 -17.97 26.21 -15.61
N ASP A 410 -16.97 26.17 -16.48
CA ASP A 410 -16.98 26.91 -17.76
C ASP A 410 -18.06 26.43 -18.70
N HIS A 411 -18.52 25.18 -18.53
CA HIS A 411 -19.62 24.55 -19.26
C HIS A 411 -20.94 24.55 -18.45
N ASN A 412 -21.06 25.41 -17.44
CA ASN A 412 -22.31 25.60 -16.67
C ASN A 412 -22.89 24.30 -16.10
N LEU A 413 -22.07 23.45 -15.49
CA LEU A 413 -22.51 22.21 -14.86
C LEU A 413 -23.81 22.41 -14.07
N LYS A 414 -24.83 21.63 -14.40
CA LYS A 414 -26.09 21.48 -13.67
C LYS A 414 -26.29 20.01 -13.34
N GLY A 415 -26.97 19.72 -12.23
CA GLY A 415 -27.26 18.32 -11.91
C GLY A 415 -27.82 18.13 -10.53
N GLU A 416 -28.45 16.97 -10.35
CA GLU A 416 -28.95 16.49 -9.08
C GLU A 416 -28.42 15.07 -8.85
N ASN A 417 -28.15 14.70 -7.60
CA ASN A 417 -27.60 13.40 -7.22
C ASN A 417 -26.40 13.00 -8.09
N THR A 418 -25.45 13.93 -8.28
CA THR A 418 -24.23 13.69 -9.05
C THR A 418 -23.00 14.03 -8.23
N ARG A 419 -21.93 13.29 -8.47
CA ARG A 419 -20.61 13.49 -7.83
C ARG A 419 -19.51 13.29 -8.84
N ASN A 420 -18.37 13.90 -8.55
CA ASN A 420 -17.11 13.56 -9.22
C ASN A 420 -16.32 12.56 -8.38
N GLY A 421 -15.38 11.87 -9.03
CA GLY A 421 -14.43 10.98 -8.42
C GLY A 421 -13.13 10.95 -9.19
N GLU A 422 -12.17 10.23 -8.66
CA GLU A 422 -10.88 9.95 -9.31
C GLU A 422 -10.62 8.45 -9.27
N GLY A 423 -10.21 7.89 -10.39
CA GLY A 423 -9.89 6.47 -10.50
C GLY A 423 -9.38 6.14 -11.90
N TYR A 424 -8.68 5.01 -12.03
CA TYR A 424 -8.15 4.55 -13.30
C TYR A 424 -7.27 5.59 -14.02
N LEU A 425 -6.51 6.37 -13.26
CA LEU A 425 -5.65 7.47 -13.74
C LEU A 425 -6.41 8.65 -14.37
N ARG A 426 -7.73 8.74 -14.16
CA ARG A 426 -8.58 9.83 -14.68
C ARG A 426 -9.58 10.30 -13.62
N LYS A 427 -10.04 11.54 -13.77
CA LYS A 427 -11.21 12.04 -13.07
C LYS A 427 -12.46 11.69 -13.85
N TYR A 428 -13.57 11.53 -13.16
CA TYR A 428 -14.86 11.19 -13.76
C TYR A 428 -16.02 11.83 -13.00
N ARG A 429 -17.20 11.84 -13.61
CA ARG A 429 -18.47 12.20 -12.98
C ARG A 429 -19.46 11.07 -13.13
N PHE A 430 -20.30 10.88 -12.12
CA PHE A 430 -21.38 9.90 -12.14
C PHE A 430 -22.63 10.46 -11.46
N ALA A 431 -23.80 9.93 -11.81
CA ALA A 431 -25.06 10.18 -11.15
C ALA A 431 -25.53 8.90 -10.42
N TYR A 432 -26.33 9.07 -9.38
CA TYR A 432 -26.87 8.00 -8.55
C TYR A 432 -28.33 8.33 -8.15
N GLU A 433 -29.12 7.31 -7.79
CA GLU A 433 -30.52 7.48 -7.33
C GLU A 433 -31.39 8.29 -8.30
N ASN A 434 -31.40 7.92 -9.59
CA ASN A 434 -32.05 8.65 -10.68
C ASN A 434 -31.52 10.08 -10.87
N GLY A 435 -30.28 10.33 -10.47
CA GLY A 435 -29.62 11.61 -10.65
C GLY A 435 -29.26 11.88 -12.11
N TRP A 436 -28.94 13.14 -12.39
CA TRP A 436 -28.54 13.61 -13.70
C TRP A 436 -27.50 14.72 -13.60
N PHE A 437 -26.77 14.95 -14.69
CA PHE A 437 -25.95 16.13 -14.87
C PHE A 437 -25.98 16.58 -16.32
N ALA A 438 -25.81 17.88 -16.55
CA ALA A 438 -25.82 18.48 -17.87
C ALA A 438 -24.76 19.58 -17.98
N PHE A 439 -24.34 19.83 -19.20
CA PHE A 439 -23.37 20.85 -19.57
C PHE A 439 -23.83 21.61 -20.82
N ASP A 440 -23.42 22.87 -20.92
CA ASP A 440 -23.58 23.66 -22.13
C ASP A 440 -22.33 23.45 -22.98
N MET A 441 -22.49 22.95 -24.21
CA MET A 441 -21.38 22.69 -25.15
C MET A 441 -21.49 23.54 -26.39
N LYS A 442 -20.36 23.97 -26.93
CA LYS A 442 -20.30 24.72 -28.19
C LYS A 442 -20.53 23.77 -29.37
N CYS A 443 -21.44 24.14 -30.25
CA CYS A 443 -21.76 23.40 -31.46
C CYS A 443 -21.53 24.28 -32.71
N GLY A 444 -21.05 23.67 -33.80
CA GLY A 444 -21.07 24.29 -35.12
C GLY A 444 -22.47 24.28 -35.73
N TYR A 445 -22.85 25.38 -36.38
CA TYR A 445 -24.21 25.50 -36.93
C TYR A 445 -24.35 24.92 -38.35
N ASP A 446 -23.25 24.71 -39.07
CA ASP A 446 -23.25 24.47 -40.50
C ASP A 446 -22.86 23.05 -40.94
N GLN A 447 -22.62 22.14 -39.97
CA GLN A 447 -22.22 20.76 -40.29
C GLN A 447 -22.68 19.77 -39.21
N PRO A 448 -22.85 18.48 -39.57
CA PRO A 448 -23.12 17.42 -38.60
C PRO A 448 -22.04 17.37 -37.53
N MET A 449 -22.47 17.17 -36.27
CA MET A 449 -21.60 17.04 -35.11
C MET A 449 -21.79 15.67 -34.49
N GLU A 450 -20.73 15.13 -33.93
CA GLU A 450 -20.73 13.91 -33.15
C GLU A 450 -20.36 14.22 -31.69
N LEU A 451 -20.99 13.53 -30.74
CA LEU A 451 -20.66 13.58 -29.33
C LEU A 451 -19.89 12.32 -28.97
N LEU A 452 -18.59 12.46 -28.70
CA LEU A 452 -17.74 11.36 -28.24
C LEU A 452 -17.73 11.30 -26.71
N LEU A 453 -18.24 10.20 -26.15
CA LEU A 453 -18.27 9.96 -24.70
C LEU A 453 -17.31 8.83 -24.33
N THR A 454 -16.50 9.06 -23.28
CA THR A 454 -15.54 8.06 -22.77
C THR A 454 -16.02 7.50 -21.44
N TYR A 455 -16.13 6.18 -21.34
CA TYR A 455 -16.51 5.43 -20.15
C TYR A 455 -15.43 4.45 -19.74
N TYR A 456 -15.46 4.01 -18.48
CA TYR A 456 -14.63 2.89 -18.03
C TYR A 456 -15.42 1.57 -18.15
N GLY A 457 -14.94 0.64 -18.97
CA GLY A 457 -15.61 -0.64 -19.23
C GLY A 457 -15.45 -1.70 -18.13
N GLY A 458 -14.44 -1.60 -17.29
CA GLY A 458 -14.13 -2.63 -16.28
C GLY A 458 -14.99 -2.63 -15.01
N ASP A 459 -16.07 -1.84 -14.95
CA ASP A 459 -16.98 -1.86 -13.79
C ASP A 459 -17.90 -3.10 -13.88
N SER A 460 -18.00 -3.85 -12.81
CA SER A 460 -18.84 -5.05 -12.71
C SER A 460 -20.35 -4.74 -12.71
N ARG A 461 -20.72 -3.48 -12.57
CA ARG A 461 -22.11 -3.03 -12.56
C ARG A 461 -22.58 -2.66 -13.97
N LYS A 462 -23.76 -3.10 -14.33
CA LYS A 462 -24.41 -2.65 -15.57
C LYS A 462 -25.05 -1.29 -15.33
N TYR A 463 -24.72 -0.32 -16.17
CA TYR A 463 -25.31 1.01 -16.13
C TYR A 463 -26.17 1.23 -17.37
N THR A 464 -27.37 1.73 -17.16
CA THR A 464 -28.24 2.21 -18.22
C THR A 464 -28.61 3.66 -17.91
N PHE A 465 -28.46 4.54 -18.88
CA PHE A 465 -28.79 5.96 -18.76
C PHE A 465 -29.13 6.52 -20.12
N ASP A 466 -29.78 7.68 -20.12
CA ASP A 466 -30.14 8.39 -21.35
C ASP A 466 -29.17 9.57 -21.56
N VAL A 467 -28.69 9.72 -22.79
CA VAL A 467 -28.01 10.93 -23.29
C VAL A 467 -29.05 11.79 -23.98
N VAL A 468 -29.17 13.02 -23.54
CA VAL A 468 -30.20 13.96 -24.06
C VAL A 468 -29.50 15.19 -24.64
N ILE A 469 -29.78 15.52 -25.90
CA ILE A 469 -29.28 16.72 -26.59
C ILE A 469 -30.47 17.43 -27.23
N GLY A 470 -30.96 18.49 -26.59
CA GLY A 470 -32.22 19.12 -27.01
C GLY A 470 -33.38 18.13 -26.95
N ASP A 471 -34.02 17.90 -28.09
CA ASP A 471 -35.13 16.93 -28.22
C ASP A 471 -34.65 15.50 -28.55
N TRP A 472 -33.39 15.32 -28.83
CA TRP A 472 -32.82 13.99 -29.15
C TRP A 472 -32.47 13.22 -27.86
N VAL A 473 -32.88 11.95 -27.82
CA VAL A 473 -32.65 11.06 -26.68
C VAL A 473 -32.08 9.74 -27.16
N GLN A 474 -30.98 9.32 -26.59
CA GLN A 474 -30.41 8.00 -26.85
C GLN A 474 -30.16 7.26 -25.53
N SER A 475 -30.76 6.09 -25.38
CA SER A 475 -30.49 5.20 -24.27
C SER A 475 -29.16 4.45 -24.50
N VAL A 476 -28.29 4.52 -23.51
CA VAL A 476 -26.96 3.84 -23.48
C VAL A 476 -26.99 2.77 -22.41
N SER A 477 -26.56 1.57 -22.78
CA SER A 477 -26.37 0.46 -21.83
C SER A 477 -24.92 0.03 -21.85
N LEU A 478 -24.19 0.29 -20.76
CA LEU A 478 -22.80 -0.13 -20.60
C LEU A 478 -22.77 -1.57 -20.11
N THR A 479 -22.47 -2.48 -21.00
CA THR A 479 -22.34 -3.93 -20.73
C THR A 479 -20.92 -4.44 -20.93
N ASP A 480 -20.01 -3.57 -21.39
CA ASP A 480 -18.63 -3.93 -21.64
C ASP A 480 -17.90 -4.22 -20.33
N THR A 481 -17.25 -5.37 -20.25
CA THR A 481 -16.43 -5.82 -19.13
C THR A 481 -14.93 -5.65 -19.40
N THR A 482 -14.57 -5.06 -20.54
CA THR A 482 -13.17 -4.80 -20.92
C THR A 482 -12.53 -3.88 -19.89
N GLN A 483 -11.42 -4.29 -19.33
CA GLN A 483 -10.63 -3.47 -18.39
C GLN A 483 -9.93 -2.34 -19.16
N GLY A 484 -10.62 -1.22 -19.35
CA GLY A 484 -10.09 -0.07 -20.09
C GLY A 484 -11.15 0.99 -20.35
N PHE A 485 -10.74 2.06 -21.01
CA PHE A 485 -11.67 3.11 -21.44
C PHE A 485 -12.28 2.73 -22.78
N VAL A 486 -13.58 2.90 -22.88
CA VAL A 486 -14.39 2.63 -24.06
C VAL A 486 -15.01 3.95 -24.51
N GLU A 487 -14.97 4.21 -25.82
CA GLU A 487 -15.54 5.40 -26.44
C GLU A 487 -16.82 5.03 -27.18
N HIS A 488 -17.81 5.91 -27.07
CA HIS A 488 -19.09 5.84 -27.81
C HIS A 488 -19.31 7.18 -28.49
N ALA A 489 -19.53 7.15 -29.80
CA ALA A 489 -19.90 8.28 -30.64
C ALA A 489 -21.40 8.27 -30.99
#